data_3a21e8b74258f7b6516981c9a674f7d6
#
_entry.id   3a21e8b74258f7b6516981c9a674f7d6
#
_cell.length_a   1.000
_cell.length_b   1.000
_cell.length_c   1.000
_cell.angle_alpha   90.00
_cell.angle_beta   90.00
_cell.angle_gamma   90.00
#
_symmetry.space_group_name_H-M   'P 1'
#
loop_
_entity.id
_entity.type
_entity.pdbx_description
1 polymer ?
#
loop_
_entity_poly.entity_id
_entity_poly.type
_entity_poly.pdbx_seq_one_letter_code
_entity_poly.pdbx_strand_id
1 'polypeptide(L)'
;MAEKTDPTKEPRAVAVNVLKGGFGKSTTAINLARELADRNGRVLLVDLDDNGHTTFNLGYRDQYESDNHVQQVLLDDADPLENVVQVTDNLDLFPSHEDLEEVETNLKSAMASSQRLGRNIVDPLLGDTYSYIVVDTPANRGKLNDNALFATKNLIVPLRPESGWESGITQTNKRLIQEARQYFDLELLALVPTDLSERLDQDTRDRNLLYAINSRDELASFVPNFAHLSAADWEAIDAGDYTGDLPGIRHRASIDKAHRARKPLRDYDAECDQLGCYEELAQIVENGGVVR
;
A
#
# COMPACT_ATOMS: atom_id res chain seq x y z
N MET A 1 -8.09 -15.27 24.32
CA MET A 1 -7.70 -16.53 23.65
C MET A 1 -7.09 -16.10 22.34
N ALA A 2 -5.80 -16.26 22.12
CA ALA A 2 -5.17 -15.93 20.85
C ALA A 2 -5.79 -16.83 19.76
N GLU A 3 -6.48 -16.23 18.81
CA GLU A 3 -6.99 -16.92 17.64
C GLU A 3 -5.81 -17.45 16.84
N LYS A 4 -5.82 -18.74 16.54
CA LYS A 4 -4.75 -19.40 15.79
C LYS A 4 -4.72 -18.82 14.39
N THR A 5 -3.59 -18.19 14.04
CA THR A 5 -3.21 -17.93 12.63
C THR A 5 -3.39 -19.21 11.83
N ASP A 6 -3.95 -19.11 10.64
CA ASP A 6 -4.02 -20.23 9.70
C ASP A 6 -2.58 -20.66 9.36
N PRO A 7 -2.13 -21.87 9.77
CA PRO A 7 -0.74 -22.28 9.62
C PRO A 7 -0.33 -22.52 8.15
N THR A 8 -1.23 -22.28 7.20
CA THR A 8 -0.99 -22.49 5.76
C THR A 8 -0.51 -21.23 5.03
N LYS A 9 -0.60 -20.04 5.66
CA LYS A 9 -0.22 -18.76 5.06
C LYS A 9 1.11 -18.27 5.62
N GLU A 10 2.06 -17.99 4.73
CA GLU A 10 3.36 -17.44 5.11
C GLU A 10 3.24 -15.96 5.52
N PRO A 11 3.87 -15.56 6.65
CA PRO A 11 3.94 -14.16 7.04
C PRO A 11 4.57 -13.31 5.93
N ARG A 12 4.02 -12.12 5.67
CA ARG A 12 4.52 -11.28 4.60
C ARG A 12 4.50 -9.78 4.94
N ALA A 13 5.58 -9.11 4.58
CA ALA A 13 5.63 -7.64 4.58
C ALA A 13 5.45 -7.11 3.16
N VAL A 14 4.76 -5.98 2.99
CA VAL A 14 4.51 -5.34 1.70
C VAL A 14 4.61 -3.82 1.80
N ALA A 15 5.29 -3.18 0.84
CA ALA A 15 5.29 -1.73 0.70
C ALA A 15 4.20 -1.29 -0.29
N VAL A 16 3.49 -0.21 0.04
CA VAL A 16 2.62 0.50 -0.89
C VAL A 16 3.35 1.75 -1.36
N ASN A 17 3.80 1.75 -2.62
CA ASN A 17 4.69 2.79 -3.12
C ASN A 17 4.39 3.19 -4.57
N VAL A 18 4.51 4.49 -4.81
CA VAL A 18 4.62 5.11 -6.13
C VAL A 18 5.33 6.44 -5.98
N LEU A 19 6.27 6.75 -6.88
CA LEU A 19 7.05 8.00 -6.84
C LEU A 19 6.23 9.19 -7.35
N LYS A 20 5.03 9.35 -6.81
CA LYS A 20 4.14 10.48 -7.09
C LYS A 20 3.16 10.70 -5.93
N GLY A 21 2.98 11.98 -5.54
CA GLY A 21 2.00 12.36 -4.53
C GLY A 21 0.56 12.25 -5.07
N GLY A 22 -0.42 12.01 -4.18
CA GLY A 22 -1.84 11.99 -4.52
C GLY A 22 -2.32 10.70 -5.22
N PHE A 23 -1.51 9.67 -5.33
CA PHE A 23 -1.84 8.40 -6.01
C PHE A 23 -2.50 7.34 -5.13
N GLY A 24 -3.02 7.72 -3.98
CA GLY A 24 -3.81 6.82 -3.13
C GLY A 24 -2.98 5.84 -2.29
N LYS A 25 -1.67 6.08 -2.08
CA LYS A 25 -0.81 5.20 -1.25
C LYS A 25 -1.40 4.95 0.13
N SER A 26 -1.58 6.01 0.93
CA SER A 26 -2.09 5.92 2.30
C SER A 26 -3.48 5.29 2.37
N THR A 27 -4.37 5.66 1.44
CA THR A 27 -5.71 5.05 1.35
C THR A 27 -5.63 3.56 1.08
N THR A 28 -4.76 3.15 0.14
CA THR A 28 -4.55 1.74 -0.19
C THR A 28 -3.92 1.01 1.00
N ALA A 29 -2.90 1.57 1.64
CA ALA A 29 -2.21 0.96 2.78
C ALA A 29 -3.16 0.74 3.97
N ILE A 30 -3.96 1.76 4.35
CA ILE A 30 -4.94 1.68 5.45
C ILE A 30 -5.95 0.56 5.19
N ASN A 31 -6.58 0.56 4.01
CA ASN A 31 -7.65 -0.39 3.74
C ASN A 31 -7.12 -1.80 3.49
N LEU A 32 -5.97 -1.96 2.82
CA LEU A 32 -5.29 -3.25 2.71
C LEU A 32 -4.93 -3.84 4.09
N ALA A 33 -4.33 -3.03 4.97
CA ALA A 33 -3.97 -3.47 6.33
C ALA A 33 -5.22 -3.89 7.12
N ARG A 34 -6.33 -3.14 6.98
CA ARG A 34 -7.59 -3.48 7.65
C ARG A 34 -8.21 -4.78 7.12
N GLU A 35 -8.16 -5.01 5.80
CA GLU A 35 -8.66 -6.27 5.23
C GLU A 35 -7.79 -7.48 5.62
N LEU A 36 -6.47 -7.33 5.66
CA LEU A 36 -5.58 -8.36 6.17
C LEU A 36 -5.87 -8.67 7.65
N ALA A 37 -6.13 -7.65 8.47
CA ALA A 37 -6.45 -7.81 9.89
C ALA A 37 -7.82 -8.49 10.11
N ASP A 38 -8.79 -8.24 9.24
CA ASP A 38 -10.10 -8.90 9.28
C ASP A 38 -10.01 -10.41 9.01
N ARG A 39 -9.05 -10.82 8.20
CA ARG A 39 -8.93 -12.19 7.67
C ARG A 39 -7.90 -13.05 8.39
N ASN A 40 -6.80 -12.49 8.88
CA ASN A 40 -5.57 -13.27 9.09
C ASN A 40 -4.82 -13.00 10.40
N GLY A 41 -5.46 -12.38 11.36
CA GLY A 41 -4.83 -12.10 12.65
C GLY A 41 -4.12 -10.73 12.67
N ARG A 42 -3.10 -10.57 13.54
CA ARG A 42 -2.51 -9.26 13.80
C ARG A 42 -1.70 -8.71 12.61
N VAL A 43 -1.95 -7.44 12.30
CA VAL A 43 -1.29 -6.68 11.22
C VAL A 43 -0.68 -5.41 11.80
N LEU A 44 0.55 -5.10 11.39
CA LEU A 44 1.18 -3.81 11.65
C LEU A 44 1.12 -2.95 10.38
N LEU A 45 0.54 -1.78 10.49
CA LEU A 45 0.63 -0.72 9.48
C LEU A 45 1.73 0.26 9.90
N VAL A 46 2.72 0.49 9.05
CA VAL A 46 3.84 1.41 9.30
C VAL A 46 3.69 2.63 8.41
N ASP A 47 3.62 3.83 8.97
CA ASP A 47 3.58 5.09 8.24
C ASP A 47 4.98 5.70 8.16
N LEU A 48 5.62 5.63 6.99
CA LEU A 48 6.94 6.24 6.72
C LEU A 48 6.85 7.53 5.89
N ASP A 49 5.66 8.05 5.59
CA ASP A 49 5.49 9.32 4.91
C ASP A 49 5.58 10.47 5.94
N ASP A 50 6.54 11.37 5.75
CA ASP A 50 6.74 12.57 6.58
C ASP A 50 5.50 13.47 6.67
N ASN A 51 4.60 13.40 5.68
CA ASN A 51 3.32 14.09 5.74
C ASN A 51 2.31 13.43 6.70
N GLY A 52 2.56 12.23 7.21
CA GLY A 52 1.77 11.53 8.21
C GLY A 52 0.30 11.27 7.81
N HIS A 53 0.01 11.14 6.51
CA HIS A 53 -1.37 11.00 6.04
C HIS A 53 -2.06 9.77 6.62
N THR A 54 -1.39 8.64 6.72
CA THR A 54 -1.93 7.42 7.34
C THR A 54 -2.20 7.64 8.82
N THR A 55 -1.25 8.23 9.53
CA THR A 55 -1.36 8.57 10.96
C THR A 55 -2.55 9.51 11.22
N PHE A 56 -2.70 10.57 10.41
CA PHE A 56 -3.80 11.53 10.57
C PHE A 56 -5.16 10.95 10.19
N ASN A 57 -5.22 10.16 9.12
CA ASN A 57 -6.46 9.54 8.65
C ASN A 57 -7.00 8.48 9.63
N LEU A 58 -6.15 7.95 10.50
CA LEU A 58 -6.53 7.04 11.58
C LEU A 58 -6.72 7.74 12.93
N GLY A 59 -6.43 9.04 13.03
CA GLY A 59 -6.73 9.85 14.21
C GLY A 59 -5.62 9.99 15.24
N TYR A 60 -4.40 9.61 14.91
CA TYR A 60 -3.26 9.55 15.82
C TYR A 60 -2.32 10.76 15.68
N ARG A 61 -2.88 11.98 15.53
CA ARG A 61 -2.11 13.22 15.42
C ARG A 61 -1.19 13.45 16.62
N ASP A 62 -1.64 13.12 17.83
CA ASP A 62 -0.84 13.33 19.05
C ASP A 62 0.44 12.46 19.04
N GLN A 63 0.44 11.31 18.39
CA GLN A 63 1.63 10.47 18.22
C GLN A 63 2.59 11.05 17.19
N TYR A 64 2.11 11.75 16.17
CA TYR A 64 2.94 12.44 15.20
C TYR A 64 3.78 13.58 15.81
N GLU A 65 3.34 14.15 16.91
CA GLU A 65 3.97 15.25 17.63
C GLU A 65 4.59 14.77 18.97
N SER A 66 4.78 13.46 19.20
CA SER A 66 5.25 12.90 20.47
C SER A 66 6.78 12.88 20.58
N ASP A 67 7.31 12.85 21.81
CA ASP A 67 8.76 12.70 22.06
C ASP A 67 9.28 11.27 21.76
N ASN A 68 8.40 10.27 21.69
CA ASN A 68 8.74 8.88 21.41
C ASN A 68 8.38 8.55 19.96
N HIS A 69 9.37 8.44 19.08
CA HIS A 69 9.12 8.41 17.65
C HIS A 69 10.08 7.51 16.83
N VAL A 70 9.79 7.40 15.56
CA VAL A 70 10.44 6.53 14.60
C VAL A 70 11.97 6.68 14.51
N GLN A 71 12.54 7.84 14.83
CA GLN A 71 13.99 8.06 14.85
C GLN A 71 14.68 7.12 15.82
N GLN A 72 14.15 7.00 17.04
CA GLN A 72 14.71 6.15 18.08
C GLN A 72 14.79 4.69 17.63
N VAL A 73 13.78 4.23 16.91
CA VAL A 73 13.75 2.86 16.36
C VAL A 73 14.70 2.71 15.17
N LEU A 74 14.68 3.65 14.21
CA LEU A 74 15.48 3.53 12.98
C LEU A 74 16.96 3.85 13.19
N LEU A 75 17.32 4.72 14.13
CA LEU A 75 18.71 5.17 14.32
C LEU A 75 19.34 4.65 15.60
N ASP A 76 18.59 4.52 16.70
CA ASP A 76 19.09 4.25 18.03
C ASP A 76 18.76 2.82 18.52
N ASP A 77 18.20 1.97 17.64
CA ASP A 77 17.84 0.57 17.90
C ASP A 77 16.86 0.40 19.12
N ALA A 78 15.96 1.38 19.36
CA ALA A 78 14.92 1.29 20.40
C ALA A 78 13.87 0.22 20.07
N ASP A 79 13.13 -0.24 21.10
CA ASP A 79 12.05 -1.22 20.92
C ASP A 79 10.92 -0.62 20.07
N PRO A 80 10.61 -1.19 18.89
CA PRO A 80 9.55 -0.68 18.04
C PRO A 80 8.16 -0.76 18.68
N LEU A 81 7.93 -1.68 19.61
CA LEU A 81 6.61 -1.87 20.25
C LEU A 81 6.23 -0.73 21.19
N GLU A 82 7.21 0.06 21.68
CA GLU A 82 6.95 1.25 22.50
C GLU A 82 6.28 2.38 21.70
N ASN A 83 6.39 2.35 20.36
CA ASN A 83 5.82 3.36 19.45
C ASN A 83 4.52 2.91 18.78
N VAL A 84 4.09 1.67 18.97
CA VAL A 84 2.91 1.11 18.31
C VAL A 84 1.64 1.50 19.05
N VAL A 85 0.60 1.89 18.30
CA VAL A 85 -0.73 2.18 18.83
C VAL A 85 -1.76 1.25 18.19
N GLN A 86 -2.75 0.82 18.99
CA GLN A 86 -3.82 -0.05 18.51
C GLN A 86 -4.89 0.73 17.76
N VAL A 87 -5.19 0.33 16.53
CA VAL A 87 -6.26 0.90 15.68
C VAL A 87 -7.55 0.11 15.83
N THR A 88 -7.45 -1.23 15.73
CA THR A 88 -8.54 -2.19 15.99
C THR A 88 -7.99 -3.38 16.76
N ASP A 89 -8.83 -4.39 17.06
CA ASP A 89 -8.37 -5.59 17.80
C ASP A 89 -7.18 -6.30 17.15
N ASN A 90 -7.08 -6.27 15.81
CA ASN A 90 -6.05 -6.97 15.04
C ASN A 90 -5.21 -6.04 14.15
N LEU A 91 -5.42 -4.75 14.19
CA LEU A 91 -4.67 -3.76 13.43
C LEU A 91 -3.98 -2.78 14.36
N ASP A 92 -2.67 -2.78 14.32
CA ASP A 92 -1.83 -1.81 15.01
C ASP A 92 -1.17 -0.85 14.01
N LEU A 93 -0.88 0.37 14.45
CA LEU A 93 -0.18 1.40 13.66
C LEU A 93 1.16 1.73 14.32
N PHE A 94 2.22 1.75 13.53
CA PHE A 94 3.45 2.45 13.85
C PHE A 94 3.36 3.85 13.21
N PRO A 95 3.14 4.91 14.01
CA PRO A 95 2.84 6.23 13.48
C PRO A 95 4.04 6.89 12.79
N SER A 96 3.76 7.77 11.84
CA SER A 96 4.73 8.73 11.32
C SER A 96 5.05 9.81 12.36
N HIS A 97 6.11 10.60 12.09
CA HIS A 97 6.54 11.70 12.95
C HIS A 97 7.01 12.91 12.12
N GLU A 98 6.89 14.12 12.69
CA GLU A 98 7.30 15.37 12.02
C GLU A 98 8.80 15.41 11.67
N ASP A 99 9.64 14.71 12.46
CA ASP A 99 11.09 14.64 12.25
C ASP A 99 11.54 13.60 11.20
N LEU A 100 10.62 12.93 10.49
CA LEU A 100 10.99 11.93 9.48
C LEU A 100 11.88 12.49 8.36
N GLU A 101 11.76 13.77 8.02
CA GLU A 101 12.66 14.43 7.07
C GLU A 101 14.10 14.51 7.62
N GLU A 102 14.27 14.75 8.94
CA GLU A 102 15.58 14.70 9.60
C GLU A 102 16.12 13.27 9.66
N VAL A 103 15.27 12.29 9.97
CA VAL A 103 15.60 10.86 9.92
C VAL A 103 16.10 10.45 8.54
N GLU A 104 15.42 10.86 7.47
CA GLU A 104 15.86 10.65 6.08
C GLU A 104 17.28 11.19 5.85
N THR A 105 17.59 12.37 6.40
CA THR A 105 18.90 12.98 6.28
C THR A 105 19.96 12.22 7.07
N ASN A 106 19.66 11.84 8.30
CA ASN A 106 20.57 11.10 9.18
C ASN A 106 20.85 9.68 8.65
N LEU A 107 19.86 9.02 8.05
CA LEU A 107 20.02 7.74 7.39
C LEU A 107 21.07 7.78 6.25
N LYS A 108 21.24 8.90 5.53
CA LYS A 108 22.23 9.00 4.44
C LYS A 108 23.66 8.74 4.92
N SER A 109 23.97 9.06 6.16
CA SER A 109 25.30 8.87 6.78
C SER A 109 25.39 7.63 7.67
N ALA A 110 24.27 6.96 7.95
CA ALA A 110 24.23 5.80 8.82
C ALA A 110 24.80 4.54 8.14
N MET A 111 25.47 3.68 8.93
CA MET A 111 25.89 2.36 8.46
C MET A 111 24.66 1.48 8.19
N ALA A 112 24.68 0.72 7.09
CA ALA A 112 23.57 -0.12 6.65
C ALA A 112 22.24 0.65 6.50
N SER A 113 22.31 1.87 6.00
CA SER A 113 21.25 2.88 6.00
C SER A 113 19.92 2.45 5.36
N SER A 114 19.95 1.49 4.42
CA SER A 114 18.74 0.98 3.75
C SER A 114 18.16 -0.28 4.41
N GLN A 115 18.75 -0.76 5.52
CA GLN A 115 18.36 -2.01 6.19
C GLN A 115 17.75 -1.78 7.58
N ARG A 116 17.64 -0.54 8.03
CA ARG A 116 17.23 -0.20 9.39
C ARG A 116 15.78 -0.63 9.69
N LEU A 117 14.86 -0.39 8.76
CA LEU A 117 13.47 -0.81 8.92
C LEU A 117 13.36 -2.35 8.98
N GLY A 118 14.10 -3.04 8.11
CA GLY A 118 14.15 -4.51 8.12
C GLY A 118 14.62 -5.03 9.47
N ARG A 119 15.81 -4.63 9.87
CA ARG A 119 16.46 -5.10 11.09
C ARG A 119 15.70 -4.75 12.37
N ASN A 120 15.12 -3.53 12.45
CA ASN A 120 14.61 -3.02 13.72
C ASN A 120 13.09 -3.16 13.86
N ILE A 121 12.36 -3.37 12.76
CA ILE A 121 10.90 -3.52 12.79
C ILE A 121 10.45 -4.82 12.12
N VAL A 122 10.79 -5.04 10.82
CA VAL A 122 10.18 -6.13 10.06
C VAL A 122 10.69 -7.49 10.53
N ASP A 123 12.02 -7.71 10.57
CA ASP A 123 12.60 -9.01 10.91
C ASP A 123 12.24 -9.50 12.32
N PRO A 124 12.23 -8.63 13.39
CA PRO A 124 11.87 -9.09 14.72
C PRO A 124 10.37 -9.28 14.95
N LEU A 125 9.49 -8.64 14.17
CA LEU A 125 8.05 -8.64 14.43
C LEU A 125 7.24 -9.51 13.46
N LEU A 126 7.74 -9.72 12.22
CA LEU A 126 7.02 -10.49 11.21
C LEU A 126 7.12 -11.99 11.50
N GLY A 127 5.97 -12.65 11.57
CA GLY A 127 5.85 -14.09 11.86
C GLY A 127 5.84 -14.43 13.34
N ASP A 128 6.26 -13.51 14.22
CA ASP A 128 6.19 -13.67 15.68
C ASP A 128 4.99 -12.91 16.25
N THR A 129 5.00 -11.59 16.13
CA THR A 129 3.94 -10.71 16.66
C THR A 129 2.87 -10.39 15.62
N TYR A 130 3.27 -10.19 14.36
CA TYR A 130 2.39 -9.83 13.26
C TYR A 130 2.48 -10.85 12.12
N SER A 131 1.32 -11.26 11.61
CA SER A 131 1.24 -12.10 10.40
C SER A 131 1.56 -11.31 9.13
N TYR A 132 1.21 -10.03 9.11
CA TYR A 132 1.47 -9.12 7.99
C TYR A 132 1.96 -7.77 8.47
N ILE A 133 2.86 -7.15 7.68
CA ILE A 133 3.31 -5.78 7.88
C ILE A 133 3.09 -5.01 6.58
N VAL A 134 2.30 -3.93 6.63
CA VAL A 134 2.04 -3.04 5.50
C VAL A 134 2.78 -1.73 5.74
N VAL A 135 3.57 -1.28 4.76
CA VAL A 135 4.36 -0.05 4.88
C VAL A 135 3.84 0.99 3.90
N ASP A 136 3.27 2.09 4.40
CA ASP A 136 2.97 3.31 3.62
C ASP A 136 4.24 4.13 3.47
N THR A 137 4.53 4.60 2.25
CA THR A 137 5.82 5.19 1.91
C THR A 137 5.70 6.62 1.39
N PRO A 138 6.76 7.45 1.55
CA PRO A 138 6.77 8.79 0.97
C PRO A 138 6.73 8.76 -0.56
N ALA A 139 6.26 9.88 -1.16
CA ALA A 139 6.15 10.02 -2.61
C ALA A 139 7.48 10.34 -3.31
N ASN A 140 8.51 10.69 -2.55
CA ASN A 140 9.84 11.06 -3.05
C ASN A 140 10.79 9.86 -3.05
N ARG A 141 11.83 9.90 -3.87
CA ARG A 141 12.91 8.91 -3.83
C ARG A 141 13.88 9.24 -2.70
N GLY A 142 14.06 8.35 -1.75
CA GLY A 142 14.93 8.57 -0.60
C GLY A 142 15.25 7.31 0.20
N LYS A 143 15.95 7.48 1.32
CA LYS A 143 16.37 6.38 2.18
C LYS A 143 15.22 5.68 2.90
N LEU A 144 14.14 6.39 3.20
CA LEU A 144 12.92 5.78 3.75
C LEU A 144 12.29 4.82 2.74
N ASN A 145 12.23 5.20 1.45
CA ASN A 145 11.79 4.30 0.39
C ASN A 145 12.71 3.09 0.23
N ASP A 146 14.04 3.29 0.26
CA ASP A 146 15.00 2.18 0.21
C ASP A 146 14.79 1.22 1.36
N ASN A 147 14.56 1.73 2.58
CA ASN A 147 14.27 0.93 3.76
C ASN A 147 12.99 0.12 3.62
N ALA A 148 11.90 0.76 3.15
CA ALA A 148 10.64 0.08 2.94
C ALA A 148 10.78 -1.08 1.95
N LEU A 149 11.39 -0.85 0.79
CA LEU A 149 11.55 -1.87 -0.25
C LEU A 149 12.49 -2.99 0.18
N PHE A 150 13.62 -2.66 0.83
CA PHE A 150 14.57 -3.65 1.31
C PHE A 150 13.95 -4.54 2.40
N ALA A 151 13.18 -3.95 3.33
CA ALA A 151 12.55 -4.67 4.42
C ALA A 151 11.41 -5.58 3.95
N THR A 152 10.57 -5.10 3.03
CA THR A 152 9.37 -5.82 2.63
C THR A 152 9.59 -6.79 1.47
N LYS A 153 10.47 -6.45 0.53
CA LYS A 153 10.74 -7.20 -0.72
C LYS A 153 9.50 -7.44 -1.59
N ASN A 154 8.36 -6.92 -1.22
CA ASN A 154 7.09 -7.00 -1.93
C ASN A 154 6.52 -5.60 -2.11
N LEU A 155 5.97 -5.32 -3.28
CA LEU A 155 5.51 -4.00 -3.68
C LEU A 155 4.10 -4.04 -4.27
N ILE A 156 3.24 -3.15 -3.82
CA ILE A 156 1.97 -2.78 -4.45
C ILE A 156 2.10 -1.34 -4.95
N VAL A 157 1.70 -1.10 -6.21
CA VAL A 157 1.79 0.22 -6.86
C VAL A 157 0.39 0.73 -7.16
N PRO A 158 -0.15 1.68 -6.38
CA PRO A 158 -1.40 2.34 -6.71
C PRO A 158 -1.19 3.30 -7.89
N LEU A 159 -2.19 3.34 -8.79
CA LEU A 159 -2.18 4.12 -10.02
C LEU A 159 -3.44 4.96 -10.10
N ARG A 160 -3.28 6.27 -10.30
CA ARG A 160 -4.40 7.19 -10.45
C ARG A 160 -4.41 7.82 -11.85
N PRO A 161 -5.58 7.96 -12.51
CA PRO A 161 -5.70 8.50 -13.86
C PRO A 161 -5.55 10.03 -13.90
N GLU A 162 -4.51 10.56 -13.26
CA GLU A 162 -4.17 11.98 -13.27
C GLU A 162 -3.19 12.34 -14.38
N SER A 163 -3.05 13.62 -14.67
CA SER A 163 -2.04 14.10 -15.63
C SER A 163 -0.64 13.61 -15.24
N GLY A 164 0.03 12.93 -16.16
CA GLY A 164 1.38 12.38 -15.94
C GLY A 164 1.43 11.04 -15.20
N TRP A 165 0.34 10.28 -15.14
CA TRP A 165 0.35 8.91 -14.60
C TRP A 165 1.38 8.01 -15.31
N GLU A 166 1.54 8.15 -16.63
CA GLU A 166 2.53 7.39 -17.41
C GLU A 166 3.97 7.67 -16.95
N SER A 167 4.26 8.95 -16.63
CA SER A 167 5.59 9.30 -16.09
C SER A 167 5.78 8.76 -14.67
N GLY A 168 4.71 8.70 -13.86
CA GLY A 168 4.71 8.07 -12.54
C GLY A 168 5.06 6.59 -12.61
N ILE A 169 4.41 5.83 -13.47
CA ILE A 169 4.72 4.41 -13.70
C ILE A 169 6.17 4.25 -14.20
N THR A 170 6.56 5.05 -15.19
CA THR A 170 7.92 4.97 -15.77
C THR A 170 8.99 5.27 -14.74
N GLN A 171 8.79 6.29 -13.90
CA GLN A 171 9.73 6.65 -12.83
C GLN A 171 9.75 5.57 -11.75
N THR A 172 8.60 5.08 -11.32
CA THR A 172 8.49 3.99 -10.35
C THR A 172 9.22 2.74 -10.86
N ASN A 173 8.99 2.34 -12.10
CA ASN A 173 9.68 1.20 -12.68
C ASN A 173 11.21 1.43 -12.75
N LYS A 174 11.67 2.55 -13.33
CA LYS A 174 13.10 2.79 -13.55
C LYS A 174 13.85 3.10 -12.27
N ARG A 175 13.33 4.03 -11.45
CA ARG A 175 14.03 4.57 -10.28
C ARG A 175 13.74 3.85 -8.98
N LEU A 176 12.75 2.98 -8.95
CA LEU A 176 12.39 2.23 -7.76
C LEU A 176 12.63 0.74 -8.00
N ILE A 177 11.86 0.13 -8.90
CA ILE A 177 11.88 -1.32 -9.09
C ILE A 177 13.20 -1.79 -9.72
N GLN A 178 13.61 -1.21 -10.85
CA GLN A 178 14.84 -1.65 -11.54
C GLN A 178 16.11 -1.35 -10.75
N GLU A 179 16.16 -0.23 -10.02
CA GLU A 179 17.29 0.06 -9.14
C GLU A 179 17.33 -0.88 -7.94
N ALA A 180 16.19 -1.13 -7.28
CA ALA A 180 16.12 -2.04 -6.14
C ALA A 180 16.54 -3.48 -6.53
N ARG A 181 16.07 -3.96 -7.68
CA ARG A 181 16.40 -5.30 -8.21
C ARG A 181 17.89 -5.52 -8.53
N GLN A 182 18.71 -4.48 -8.55
CA GLN A 182 20.17 -4.64 -8.64
C GLN A 182 20.80 -5.09 -7.31
N TYR A 183 20.10 -4.93 -6.18
CA TYR A 183 20.62 -5.21 -4.85
C TYR A 183 19.91 -6.35 -4.13
N PHE A 184 18.62 -6.57 -4.43
CA PHE A 184 17.81 -7.63 -3.82
C PHE A 184 16.63 -8.01 -4.70
N ASP A 185 16.06 -9.19 -4.45
CA ASP A 185 14.83 -9.62 -5.12
C ASP A 185 13.66 -8.78 -4.62
N LEU A 186 13.01 -8.05 -5.53
CA LEU A 186 11.82 -7.25 -5.28
C LEU A 186 10.68 -7.76 -6.16
N GLU A 187 9.64 -8.26 -5.52
CA GLU A 187 8.44 -8.75 -6.18
C GLU A 187 7.40 -7.62 -6.33
N LEU A 188 6.91 -7.40 -7.53
CA LEU A 188 5.74 -6.57 -7.79
C LEU A 188 4.49 -7.45 -7.66
N LEU A 189 3.69 -7.22 -6.61
CA LEU A 189 2.50 -8.01 -6.34
C LEU A 189 1.28 -7.54 -7.13
N ALA A 190 1.08 -6.21 -7.21
CA ALA A 190 -0.05 -5.64 -7.93
C ALA A 190 0.18 -4.22 -8.44
N LEU A 191 -0.46 -3.91 -9.59
CA LEU A 191 -0.70 -2.57 -10.12
C LEU A 191 -2.18 -2.24 -9.89
N VAL A 192 -2.48 -1.27 -9.04
CA VAL A 192 -3.83 -1.03 -8.51
C VAL A 192 -4.40 0.27 -9.05
N PRO A 193 -5.27 0.26 -10.07
CA PRO A 193 -5.97 1.46 -10.51
C PRO A 193 -6.92 1.95 -9.40
N THR A 194 -6.75 3.20 -8.98
CA THR A 194 -7.51 3.80 -7.88
C THR A 194 -8.14 5.13 -8.27
N ASP A 195 -9.20 5.49 -7.54
CA ASP A 195 -9.92 6.77 -7.68
C ASP A 195 -10.45 7.00 -9.10
N LEU A 196 -10.94 5.93 -9.72
CA LEU A 196 -11.50 5.96 -11.05
C LEU A 196 -12.93 6.51 -11.05
N SER A 197 -13.34 7.16 -12.15
CA SER A 197 -14.71 7.60 -12.37
C SER A 197 -15.65 6.45 -12.77
N GLU A 198 -16.95 6.70 -12.84
CA GLU A 198 -17.93 5.66 -13.20
C GLU A 198 -18.12 5.50 -14.73
N ARG A 199 -17.24 6.07 -15.55
CA ARG A 199 -17.38 6.05 -17.02
C ARG A 199 -16.19 5.36 -17.69
N LEU A 200 -16.50 4.36 -18.52
CA LEU A 200 -15.55 3.66 -19.38
C LEU A 200 -15.81 3.86 -20.87
N ASP A 201 -16.99 4.38 -21.23
CA ASP A 201 -17.52 4.49 -22.58
C ASP A 201 -16.92 5.65 -23.40
N GLN A 202 -16.18 6.55 -22.76
CA GLN A 202 -15.59 7.72 -23.41
C GLN A 202 -14.06 7.64 -23.37
N ASP A 203 -13.38 8.35 -24.26
CA ASP A 203 -11.92 8.52 -24.21
C ASP A 203 -11.56 9.37 -22.96
N THR A 204 -11.46 8.68 -21.84
CA THR A 204 -11.16 9.23 -20.55
C THR A 204 -9.76 8.83 -20.10
N ARG A 205 -9.20 9.55 -19.12
CA ARG A 205 -7.92 9.18 -18.51
C ARG A 205 -7.99 7.80 -17.86
N ASP A 206 -9.14 7.45 -17.29
CA ASP A 206 -9.41 6.14 -16.68
C ASP A 206 -9.26 5.02 -17.70
N ARG A 207 -9.93 5.18 -18.85
CA ARG A 207 -9.84 4.22 -19.95
C ARG A 207 -8.40 4.06 -20.45
N ASN A 208 -7.69 5.17 -20.64
CA ASN A 208 -6.30 5.16 -21.09
C ASN A 208 -5.37 4.45 -20.10
N LEU A 209 -5.54 4.68 -18.80
CA LEU A 209 -4.79 3.97 -17.75
C LEU A 209 -5.10 2.47 -17.78
N LEU A 210 -6.38 2.09 -17.74
CA LEU A 210 -6.81 0.70 -17.75
C LEU A 210 -6.33 -0.03 -18.99
N TYR A 211 -6.47 0.59 -20.17
CA TYR A 211 -5.98 0.03 -21.43
C TYR A 211 -4.47 -0.20 -21.40
N ALA A 212 -3.70 0.77 -20.92
CA ALA A 212 -2.24 0.69 -20.90
C ALA A 212 -1.70 -0.42 -20.00
N ILE A 213 -2.36 -0.71 -18.88
CA ILE A 213 -1.92 -1.79 -17.95
C ILE A 213 -2.45 -3.16 -18.39
N ASN A 214 -3.60 -3.23 -19.06
CA ASN A 214 -4.19 -4.50 -19.50
C ASN A 214 -3.68 -4.96 -20.88
N SER A 215 -3.27 -4.04 -21.77
CA SER A 215 -2.82 -4.37 -23.13
C SER A 215 -1.34 -4.76 -23.23
N ARG A 216 -0.57 -4.64 -22.15
CA ARG A 216 0.86 -4.99 -22.13
C ARG A 216 1.04 -6.26 -21.33
N ASP A 217 1.43 -7.35 -21.96
CA ASP A 217 1.63 -8.66 -21.31
C ASP A 217 2.53 -8.57 -20.07
N GLU A 218 3.56 -7.71 -20.11
CA GLU A 218 4.48 -7.47 -18.99
C GLU A 218 3.81 -6.85 -17.75
N LEU A 219 2.71 -6.12 -17.91
CA LEU A 219 1.97 -5.45 -16.84
C LEU A 219 0.69 -6.20 -16.47
N ALA A 220 0.04 -6.82 -17.44
CA ALA A 220 -1.26 -7.46 -17.27
C ALA A 220 -1.25 -8.56 -16.19
N SER A 221 -0.12 -9.25 -15.99
CA SER A 221 0.04 -10.26 -14.95
C SER A 221 -0.04 -9.70 -13.52
N PHE A 222 0.20 -8.39 -13.34
CA PHE A 222 0.15 -7.70 -12.04
C PHE A 222 -1.16 -6.93 -11.83
N VAL A 223 -2.07 -6.91 -12.81
CA VAL A 223 -3.36 -6.24 -12.68
C VAL A 223 -4.31 -7.14 -11.89
N PRO A 224 -4.88 -6.71 -10.74
CA PRO A 224 -5.86 -7.47 -9.98
C PRO A 224 -7.08 -7.87 -10.82
N ASN A 225 -7.80 -8.94 -10.44
CA ASN A 225 -8.96 -9.40 -11.21
C ASN A 225 -10.07 -8.33 -11.26
N PHE A 226 -10.27 -7.56 -10.18
CA PHE A 226 -11.21 -6.45 -10.17
C PHE A 226 -10.87 -5.29 -11.13
N ALA A 227 -9.66 -5.28 -11.70
CA ALA A 227 -9.21 -4.26 -12.67
C ALA A 227 -8.79 -4.86 -14.02
N HIS A 228 -8.90 -6.19 -14.16
CA HIS A 228 -8.52 -6.89 -15.38
C HIS A 228 -9.64 -6.81 -16.42
N LEU A 229 -9.26 -6.44 -17.65
CA LEU A 229 -10.14 -6.40 -18.81
C LEU A 229 -9.52 -7.22 -19.95
N SER A 230 -10.24 -8.21 -20.43
CA SER A 230 -9.87 -9.00 -21.59
C SER A 230 -10.10 -8.24 -22.91
N ALA A 231 -9.60 -8.76 -24.03
CA ALA A 231 -9.89 -8.20 -25.35
C ALA A 231 -11.40 -8.17 -25.66
N ALA A 232 -12.14 -9.20 -25.23
CA ALA A 232 -13.59 -9.26 -25.41
C ALA A 232 -14.32 -8.19 -24.58
N ASP A 233 -13.82 -7.90 -23.36
CA ASP A 233 -14.37 -6.83 -22.53
C ASP A 233 -14.18 -5.46 -23.22
N TRP A 234 -13.00 -5.22 -23.80
CA TRP A 234 -12.74 -3.99 -24.54
C TRP A 234 -13.66 -3.85 -25.78
N GLU A 235 -13.88 -4.93 -26.53
CA GLU A 235 -14.84 -4.93 -27.67
C GLU A 235 -16.26 -4.61 -27.19
N ALA A 236 -16.70 -5.19 -26.07
CA ALA A 236 -18.01 -4.90 -25.50
C ALA A 236 -18.14 -3.46 -24.97
N ILE A 237 -17.08 -2.91 -24.35
CA ILE A 237 -17.04 -1.50 -23.93
C ILE A 237 -17.17 -0.58 -25.14
N ASP A 238 -16.45 -0.85 -26.24
CA ASP A 238 -16.50 -0.06 -27.46
C ASP A 238 -17.85 -0.13 -28.17
N ALA A 239 -18.53 -1.28 -28.09
CA ALA A 239 -19.87 -1.48 -28.60
C ALA A 239 -20.97 -0.87 -27.70
N GLY A 240 -20.65 -0.52 -26.45
CA GLY A 240 -21.64 -0.08 -25.44
C GLY A 240 -22.45 -1.22 -24.81
N ASP A 241 -22.00 -2.46 -24.99
CA ASP A 241 -22.68 -3.69 -24.51
C ASP A 241 -22.01 -4.33 -23.29
N TYR A 242 -21.02 -3.65 -22.68
CA TYR A 242 -20.34 -4.16 -21.50
C TYR A 242 -21.27 -4.22 -20.29
N THR A 243 -21.40 -5.41 -19.68
CA THR A 243 -22.30 -5.69 -18.57
C THR A 243 -21.55 -6.15 -17.30
N GLY A 244 -20.21 -6.18 -17.33
CA GLY A 244 -19.40 -6.52 -16.19
C GLY A 244 -19.32 -5.40 -15.17
N ASP A 245 -18.73 -5.71 -14.01
CA ASP A 245 -18.46 -4.71 -12.99
C ASP A 245 -17.44 -3.68 -13.47
N LEU A 246 -17.59 -2.44 -13.05
CA LEU A 246 -16.65 -1.37 -13.41
C LEU A 246 -15.25 -1.67 -12.82
N PRO A 247 -14.20 -1.78 -13.64
CA PRO A 247 -12.88 -2.19 -13.20
C PRO A 247 -12.17 -1.13 -12.35
N GLY A 248 -11.33 -1.60 -11.41
CA GLY A 248 -10.51 -0.76 -10.54
C GLY A 248 -11.26 -0.19 -9.33
N ILE A 249 -10.52 0.40 -8.41
CA ILE A 249 -11.09 1.06 -7.23
C ILE A 249 -11.69 2.39 -7.66
N ARG A 250 -13.00 2.52 -7.52
CA ARG A 250 -13.76 3.70 -7.92
C ARG A 250 -13.77 4.78 -6.83
N HIS A 251 -13.88 6.03 -7.29
CA HIS A 251 -14.12 7.13 -6.37
C HIS A 251 -15.43 6.91 -5.60
N ARG A 252 -15.37 6.96 -4.27
CA ARG A 252 -16.54 6.87 -3.39
C ARG A 252 -16.44 7.90 -2.28
N ALA A 253 -17.51 8.63 -2.08
CA ALA A 253 -17.60 9.58 -0.97
C ALA A 253 -17.42 8.91 0.40
N SER A 254 -17.70 7.61 0.53
CA SER A 254 -17.47 6.81 1.74
C SER A 254 -15.98 6.74 2.09
N ILE A 255 -15.07 6.66 1.11
CA ILE A 255 -13.62 6.63 1.34
C ILE A 255 -13.16 7.95 1.97
N ASP A 256 -13.56 9.10 1.40
CA ASP A 256 -13.22 10.41 1.95
C ASP A 256 -13.84 10.65 3.33
N LYS A 257 -15.07 10.17 3.54
CA LYS A 257 -15.75 10.29 4.83
C LYS A 257 -15.13 9.38 5.90
N ALA A 258 -14.64 8.20 5.53
CA ALA A 258 -13.92 7.30 6.42
C ALA A 258 -12.66 7.98 6.98
N HIS A 259 -11.85 8.63 6.13
CA HIS A 259 -10.69 9.41 6.57
C HIS A 259 -11.08 10.56 7.52
N ARG A 260 -12.16 11.30 7.21
CA ARG A 260 -12.66 12.35 8.12
C ARG A 260 -13.17 11.79 9.44
N ALA A 261 -13.73 10.59 9.42
CA ALA A 261 -14.19 9.86 10.61
C ALA A 261 -13.03 9.17 11.35
N ARG A 262 -11.78 9.23 10.81
CA ARG A 262 -10.58 8.62 11.37
C ARG A 262 -10.71 7.10 11.53
N LYS A 263 -11.20 6.46 10.48
CA LYS A 263 -11.46 5.01 10.43
C LYS A 263 -11.05 4.44 9.08
N PRO A 264 -10.64 3.17 9.02
CA PRO A 264 -10.62 2.41 7.78
C PRO A 264 -12.02 2.33 7.15
N LEU A 265 -12.09 2.12 5.83
CA LEU A 265 -13.36 2.10 5.09
C LEU A 265 -14.34 1.05 5.64
N ARG A 266 -13.89 -0.17 5.90
CA ARG A 266 -14.72 -1.26 6.46
C ARG A 266 -15.38 -0.87 7.79
N ASP A 267 -14.65 -0.16 8.66
CA ASP A 267 -15.14 0.23 9.98
C ASP A 267 -16.02 1.50 9.93
N TYR A 268 -16.04 2.19 8.79
CA TYR A 268 -16.90 3.34 8.53
C TYR A 268 -18.17 2.98 7.75
N ASP A 269 -18.04 2.18 6.68
CA ASP A 269 -19.12 1.79 5.75
C ASP A 269 -18.87 0.35 5.28
N ALA A 270 -19.38 -0.61 6.07
CA ALA A 270 -19.22 -2.04 5.81
C ALA A 270 -19.96 -2.54 4.54
N GLU A 271 -20.84 -1.71 3.98
CA GLU A 271 -21.59 -2.03 2.75
C GLU A 271 -21.01 -1.35 1.50
N CYS A 272 -19.86 -0.66 1.62
CA CYS A 272 -19.24 -0.01 0.47
C CYS A 272 -18.83 -1.03 -0.60
N ASP A 273 -19.32 -0.82 -1.82
CA ASP A 273 -19.06 -1.70 -2.99
C ASP A 273 -17.56 -1.84 -3.35
N GLN A 274 -16.69 -0.96 -2.83
CA GLN A 274 -15.25 -1.02 -3.09
C GLN A 274 -14.48 -1.90 -2.09
N LEU A 275 -15.11 -2.41 -1.04
CA LEU A 275 -14.46 -3.31 -0.08
C LEU A 275 -13.95 -4.58 -0.74
N GLY A 276 -14.70 -5.15 -1.69
CA GLY A 276 -14.28 -6.33 -2.45
C GLY A 276 -12.94 -6.15 -3.19
N CYS A 277 -12.62 -4.94 -3.62
CA CYS A 277 -11.31 -4.65 -4.23
C CYS A 277 -10.17 -4.75 -3.21
N TYR A 278 -10.36 -4.24 -1.99
CA TYR A 278 -9.36 -4.32 -0.92
C TYR A 278 -9.25 -5.74 -0.35
N GLU A 279 -10.35 -6.50 -0.31
CA GLU A 279 -10.35 -7.93 0.04
C GLU A 279 -9.50 -8.74 -0.95
N GLU A 280 -9.64 -8.49 -2.26
CA GLU A 280 -8.81 -9.14 -3.27
C GLU A 280 -7.33 -8.71 -3.14
N LEU A 281 -7.05 -7.44 -2.82
CA LEU A 281 -5.69 -7.01 -2.54
C LEU A 281 -5.08 -7.74 -1.34
N ALA A 282 -5.85 -7.99 -0.28
CA ALA A 282 -5.41 -8.80 0.84
C ALA A 282 -5.09 -10.24 0.38
N GLN A 283 -5.93 -10.85 -0.46
CA GLN A 283 -5.67 -12.17 -1.03
C GLN A 283 -4.39 -12.19 -1.89
N ILE A 284 -4.13 -11.14 -2.67
CA ILE A 284 -2.91 -11.00 -3.47
C ILE A 284 -1.67 -10.98 -2.56
N VAL A 285 -1.72 -10.27 -1.43
CA VAL A 285 -0.62 -10.27 -0.44
C VAL A 285 -0.45 -11.66 0.18
N GLU A 286 -1.55 -12.33 0.57
CA GLU A 286 -1.53 -13.69 1.11
C GLU A 286 -0.89 -14.69 0.14
N ASN A 287 -1.24 -14.60 -1.14
CA ASN A 287 -0.79 -15.53 -2.18
C ASN A 287 0.61 -15.19 -2.75
N GLY A 288 1.11 -13.98 -2.50
CA GLY A 288 2.35 -13.48 -3.07
C GLY A 288 2.23 -13.05 -4.54
N GLY A 289 1.04 -12.70 -4.99
CA GLY A 289 0.76 -12.23 -6.34
C GLY A 289 -0.68 -12.46 -6.79
N VAL A 290 -1.01 -11.98 -7.98
CA VAL A 290 -2.33 -12.15 -8.58
C VAL A 290 -2.53 -13.62 -9.00
N VAL A 291 -3.63 -14.22 -8.56
CA VAL A 291 -4.06 -15.57 -8.96
C VAL A 291 -5.28 -15.44 -9.88
N ARG A 292 -5.21 -16.05 -11.08
CA ARG A 292 -6.28 -16.09 -12.09
C ARG A 292 -6.80 -17.47 -12.31
#